data_d5daade40ef3e0b58e2183df9551187c
#
_entry.id   d5daade40ef3e0b58e2183df9551187c
#
_cell.length_a   1.000
_cell.length_b   1.000
_cell.length_c   1.000
_cell.angle_alpha   90.00
_cell.angle_beta   90.00
_cell.angle_gamma   90.00
#
_symmetry.space_group_name_H-M   'P 1'
#
loop_
_entity.id
_entity.type
_entity.pdbx_description
1 polymer ?
#
loop_
_entity_poly.entity_id
_entity_poly.type
_entity_poly.pdbx_seq_one_letter_code
_entity_poly.pdbx_strand_id
1 'polypeptide(L)'
;MAPKRVIAHLDCDAFYATVELIRRPELKGKPVIVAGSGPRAVVTTASYEARKFGVGSAMPASQARRLCPTAIVIPPDFVAYREKSRDVWKIVRERLEAMQSMGLDEAYADLTGVEKPLRVLREVIEQVKKETGIQISVGVGPSRLVAKCCSDLGKPAGFVAMGREEACIRFAPAPTRRIPGIGPKTAERLAELGYATVGQLQEADEAQLAARFGDRWARYLKARATFHDDSPVETESGAAKSVSTERTFDTDIEGHDELETILKTLSKELCEGLEKKGRKGRTVAIKVRLSDWTTVTRAKTLDGSTNDTTLVTDTALALLRAYAPPQAVRLLGVRLAGFDDVEPDRPPAPVAPVGQLVLPL
;
A
#
# COMPACT_ATOMS: atom_id res chain seq x y z
N MET A 1 5.60 -29.80 22.09
CA MET A 1 5.28 -29.36 20.73
C MET A 1 5.23 -27.84 20.71
N ALA A 2 5.86 -27.18 19.74
CA ALA A 2 5.71 -25.73 19.57
C ALA A 2 4.24 -25.37 19.33
N PRO A 3 3.73 -24.25 19.88
CA PRO A 3 2.35 -23.85 19.67
C PRO A 3 2.10 -23.63 18.17
N LYS A 4 0.92 -24.02 17.70
CA LYS A 4 0.51 -23.82 16.31
C LYS A 4 0.37 -22.31 16.05
N ARG A 5 1.03 -21.82 15.02
CA ARG A 5 1.01 -20.41 14.66
C ARG A 5 -0.40 -19.94 14.31
N VAL A 6 -0.82 -18.81 14.89
CA VAL A 6 -2.15 -18.21 14.69
C VAL A 6 -1.98 -16.72 14.39
N ILE A 7 -2.16 -16.35 13.13
CA ILE A 7 -2.05 -14.96 12.66
C ILE A 7 -3.44 -14.46 12.28
N ALA A 8 -3.79 -13.27 12.77
CA ALA A 8 -4.97 -12.54 12.34
C ALA A 8 -4.59 -11.37 11.42
N HIS A 9 -5.43 -11.11 10.44
CA HIS A 9 -5.46 -9.87 9.67
C HIS A 9 -6.77 -9.15 9.95
N LEU A 10 -6.69 -7.93 10.44
CA LEU A 10 -7.81 -7.04 10.74
C LEU A 10 -7.83 -5.94 9.68
N ASP A 11 -9.01 -5.67 9.11
CA ASP A 11 -9.16 -4.71 8.01
C ASP A 11 -10.47 -3.92 8.19
N CYS A 12 -10.36 -2.61 8.35
CA CYS A 12 -11.50 -1.72 8.56
C CYS A 12 -12.29 -1.56 7.24
N ASP A 13 -13.54 -1.98 7.24
CA ASP A 13 -14.38 -2.04 6.05
C ASP A 13 -14.65 -0.65 5.45
N ALA A 14 -14.21 -0.47 4.19
CA ALA A 14 -14.35 0.78 3.43
C ALA A 14 -13.97 2.02 4.26
N PHE A 15 -12.84 1.95 4.98
CA PHE A 15 -12.48 2.81 6.11
C PHE A 15 -12.78 4.29 5.91
N TYR A 16 -12.18 4.94 4.91
CA TYR A 16 -12.38 6.38 4.72
C TYR A 16 -13.85 6.73 4.40
N ALA A 17 -14.54 5.90 3.61
CA ALA A 17 -15.97 6.11 3.35
C ALA A 17 -16.79 5.91 4.63
N THR A 18 -16.45 4.93 5.46
CA THR A 18 -17.13 4.69 6.75
C THR A 18 -16.93 5.86 7.71
N VAL A 19 -15.71 6.43 7.78
CA VAL A 19 -15.47 7.65 8.60
C VAL A 19 -16.34 8.80 8.12
N GLU A 20 -16.46 9.02 6.81
CA GLU A 20 -17.34 10.07 6.26
C GLU A 20 -18.83 9.81 6.56
N LEU A 21 -19.27 8.55 6.51
CA LEU A 21 -20.65 8.18 6.84
C LEU A 21 -20.96 8.30 8.35
N ILE A 22 -19.95 8.16 9.22
CA ILE A 22 -20.10 8.44 10.66
C ILE A 22 -20.26 9.94 10.90
N ARG A 23 -19.50 10.77 10.19
CA ARG A 23 -19.53 12.24 10.30
C ARG A 23 -20.77 12.85 9.62
N ARG A 24 -21.35 12.15 8.64
CA ARG A 24 -22.48 12.57 7.81
C ARG A 24 -23.53 11.45 7.74
N PRO A 25 -24.28 11.22 8.83
CA PRO A 25 -25.22 10.09 8.90
C PRO A 25 -26.31 10.11 7.84
N GLU A 26 -26.64 11.28 7.31
CA GLU A 26 -27.61 11.47 6.21
C GLU A 26 -27.18 10.86 4.88
N LEU A 27 -25.91 10.46 4.76
CA LEU A 27 -25.36 9.78 3.59
C LEU A 27 -25.40 8.25 3.69
N LYS A 28 -25.82 7.69 4.82
CA LYS A 28 -25.95 6.23 4.97
C LYS A 28 -26.87 5.65 3.93
N GLY A 29 -26.46 4.53 3.33
CA GLY A 29 -27.21 3.85 2.27
C GLY A 29 -27.10 4.49 0.88
N LYS A 30 -26.44 5.63 0.75
CA LYS A 30 -26.17 6.29 -0.54
C LYS A 30 -24.79 5.88 -1.07
N PRO A 31 -24.60 5.81 -2.40
CA PRO A 31 -23.28 5.62 -2.97
C PRO A 31 -22.40 6.85 -2.70
N VAL A 32 -21.30 6.63 -1.96
CA VAL A 32 -20.31 7.65 -1.60
C VAL A 32 -18.95 7.27 -2.16
N ILE A 33 -18.27 8.24 -2.75
CA ILE A 33 -16.90 8.10 -3.27
C ILE A 33 -16.03 9.15 -2.59
N VAL A 34 -14.97 8.70 -1.95
CA VAL A 34 -13.92 9.61 -1.43
C VAL A 34 -12.86 9.75 -2.51
N ALA A 35 -12.71 10.96 -3.05
CA ALA A 35 -11.77 11.26 -4.12
C ALA A 35 -11.41 12.74 -4.14
N GLY A 36 -10.24 13.08 -4.68
CA GLY A 36 -9.88 14.47 -4.96
C GLY A 36 -10.79 15.12 -6.02
N SER A 37 -10.71 16.43 -6.14
CA SER A 37 -11.53 17.23 -7.07
C SER A 37 -10.90 17.45 -8.44
N GLY A 38 -9.60 17.31 -8.60
CA GLY A 38 -8.87 17.57 -9.85
C GLY A 38 -9.20 16.60 -10.99
N PRO A 39 -8.89 16.95 -12.24
CA PRO A 39 -9.16 16.12 -13.42
C PRO A 39 -8.41 14.80 -13.41
N ARG A 40 -7.28 14.72 -12.70
CA ARG A 40 -6.44 13.54 -12.52
C ARG A 40 -6.59 12.86 -11.16
N ALA A 41 -7.64 13.25 -10.42
CA ALA A 41 -7.94 12.65 -9.14
C ALA A 41 -8.28 11.17 -9.27
N VAL A 42 -7.91 10.41 -8.25
CA VAL A 42 -8.22 8.99 -8.11
C VAL A 42 -9.16 8.76 -6.92
N VAL A 43 -9.93 7.70 -7.01
CA VAL A 43 -10.76 7.22 -5.89
C VAL A 43 -9.84 6.72 -4.79
N THR A 44 -9.91 7.33 -3.62
CA THR A 44 -9.22 6.87 -2.42
C THR A 44 -9.93 5.64 -1.85
N THR A 45 -11.27 5.74 -1.71
CA THR A 45 -12.14 4.61 -1.37
C THR A 45 -13.57 4.88 -1.82
N ALA A 46 -14.39 3.82 -1.81
CA ALA A 46 -15.82 3.90 -2.15
C ALA A 46 -16.64 3.10 -1.14
N SER A 47 -17.84 3.60 -0.81
CA SER A 47 -18.82 2.86 -0.01
C SER A 47 -19.25 1.58 -0.71
N TYR A 48 -19.80 0.63 0.04
CA TYR A 48 -20.26 -0.64 -0.56
C TYR A 48 -21.39 -0.41 -1.58
N GLU A 49 -22.21 0.62 -1.38
CA GLU A 49 -23.23 1.05 -2.34
C GLU A 49 -22.59 1.47 -3.67
N ALA A 50 -21.52 2.26 -3.65
CA ALA A 50 -20.82 2.68 -4.87
C ALA A 50 -20.04 1.49 -5.50
N ARG A 51 -19.50 0.57 -4.70
CA ARG A 51 -18.81 -0.65 -5.20
C ARG A 51 -19.73 -1.56 -6.01
N LYS A 52 -21.04 -1.57 -5.76
CA LYS A 52 -22.03 -2.31 -6.57
C LYS A 52 -22.08 -1.87 -8.03
N PHE A 53 -21.67 -0.63 -8.31
CA PHE A 53 -21.54 -0.07 -9.66
C PHE A 53 -20.13 -0.29 -10.27
N GLY A 54 -19.28 -1.09 -9.62
CA GLY A 54 -17.91 -1.34 -10.09
C GLY A 54 -16.89 -0.28 -9.71
N VAL A 55 -17.25 0.69 -8.84
CA VAL A 55 -16.30 1.71 -8.35
C VAL A 55 -15.35 1.09 -7.34
N GLY A 56 -14.03 1.36 -7.47
CA GLY A 56 -13.01 0.85 -6.56
C GLY A 56 -11.89 1.84 -6.33
N SER A 57 -11.06 1.58 -5.31
CA SER A 57 -9.86 2.38 -5.00
C SER A 57 -8.88 2.38 -6.17
N ALA A 58 -8.12 3.47 -6.30
CA ALA A 58 -7.17 3.76 -7.37
C ALA A 58 -7.80 3.96 -8.78
N MET A 59 -9.12 3.83 -8.93
CA MET A 59 -9.81 4.15 -10.18
C MET A 59 -9.77 5.66 -10.45
N PRO A 60 -9.59 6.14 -11.69
CA PRO A 60 -9.77 7.55 -12.02
C PRO A 60 -11.15 8.06 -11.58
N ALA A 61 -11.21 9.21 -10.90
CA ALA A 61 -12.46 9.76 -10.40
C ALA A 61 -13.47 10.05 -11.53
N SER A 62 -12.98 10.43 -12.72
CA SER A 62 -13.81 10.60 -13.92
C SER A 62 -14.49 9.30 -14.35
N GLN A 63 -13.80 8.16 -14.28
CA GLN A 63 -14.37 6.84 -14.58
C GLN A 63 -15.39 6.44 -13.50
N ALA A 64 -15.06 6.65 -12.23
CA ALA A 64 -15.98 6.35 -11.12
C ALA A 64 -17.30 7.12 -11.24
N ARG A 65 -17.26 8.40 -11.62
CA ARG A 65 -18.46 9.21 -11.88
C ARG A 65 -19.29 8.70 -13.05
N ARG A 66 -18.66 8.15 -14.10
CA ARG A 66 -19.40 7.51 -15.21
C ARG A 66 -20.09 6.23 -14.80
N LEU A 67 -19.43 5.41 -13.96
CA LEU A 67 -19.99 4.15 -13.46
C LEU A 67 -21.13 4.36 -12.46
N CYS A 68 -21.03 5.39 -11.61
CA CYS A 68 -22.03 5.71 -10.60
C CYS A 68 -22.34 7.23 -10.62
N PRO A 69 -23.16 7.72 -11.57
CA PRO A 69 -23.47 9.15 -11.71
C PRO A 69 -24.20 9.75 -10.51
N THR A 70 -24.90 8.93 -9.73
CA THR A 70 -25.62 9.32 -8.51
C THR A 70 -24.74 9.37 -7.26
N ALA A 71 -23.46 8.99 -7.37
CA ALA A 71 -22.56 8.97 -6.24
C ALA A 71 -22.24 10.38 -5.73
N ILE A 72 -22.25 10.51 -4.41
CA ILE A 72 -21.80 11.73 -3.71
C ILE A 72 -20.29 11.64 -3.57
N VAL A 73 -19.58 12.60 -4.18
CA VAL A 73 -18.12 12.66 -4.13
C VAL A 73 -17.69 13.59 -3.01
N ILE A 74 -16.86 13.08 -2.10
CA ILE A 74 -16.34 13.79 -0.92
C ILE A 74 -14.82 13.89 -1.03
N PRO A 75 -14.22 15.07 -0.84
CA PRO A 75 -12.77 15.19 -0.77
C PRO A 75 -12.23 14.47 0.47
N PRO A 76 -11.02 13.85 0.39
CA PRO A 76 -10.45 13.12 1.52
C PRO A 76 -10.03 14.06 2.66
N ASP A 77 -10.34 13.68 3.90
CA ASP A 77 -9.92 14.33 5.13
C ASP A 77 -8.96 13.41 5.92
N PHE A 78 -7.68 13.41 5.54
CA PHE A 78 -6.69 12.54 6.18
C PHE A 78 -6.40 12.88 7.65
N VAL A 79 -6.80 14.08 8.13
CA VAL A 79 -6.69 14.41 9.58
C VAL A 79 -7.69 13.56 10.34
N ALA A 80 -8.96 13.63 9.96
CA ALA A 80 -10.03 12.83 10.56
C ALA A 80 -9.77 11.31 10.43
N TYR A 81 -9.21 10.86 9.31
CA TYR A 81 -8.92 9.43 9.11
C TYR A 81 -7.81 8.96 10.05
N ARG A 82 -6.74 9.75 10.24
CA ARG A 82 -5.67 9.42 11.20
C ARG A 82 -6.15 9.40 12.65
N GLU A 83 -7.05 10.31 13.01
CA GLU A 83 -7.65 10.34 14.34
C GLU A 83 -8.49 9.08 14.59
N LYS A 84 -9.40 8.78 13.68
CA LYS A 84 -10.24 7.58 13.78
C LYS A 84 -9.42 6.28 13.77
N SER A 85 -8.36 6.21 12.97
CA SER A 85 -7.41 5.10 12.96
C SER A 85 -6.74 4.90 14.32
N ARG A 86 -6.29 6.00 14.97
CA ARG A 86 -5.69 5.93 16.30
C ARG A 86 -6.67 5.38 17.34
N ASP A 87 -7.93 5.82 17.30
CA ASP A 87 -8.97 5.34 18.21
C ASP A 87 -9.18 3.83 18.06
N VAL A 88 -9.34 3.36 16.80
CA VAL A 88 -9.50 1.94 16.48
C VAL A 88 -8.32 1.11 16.98
N TRP A 89 -7.10 1.48 16.57
CA TRP A 89 -5.92 0.68 16.90
C TRP A 89 -5.50 0.79 18.36
N LYS A 90 -5.93 1.82 19.10
CA LYS A 90 -5.78 1.89 20.55
C LYS A 90 -6.55 0.76 21.23
N ILE A 91 -7.83 0.61 20.90
CA ILE A 91 -8.68 -0.47 21.45
C ILE A 91 -8.11 -1.85 21.14
N VAL A 92 -7.65 -2.04 19.88
CA VAL A 92 -7.07 -3.32 19.47
C VAL A 92 -5.80 -3.65 20.27
N ARG A 93 -4.89 -2.66 20.44
CA ARG A 93 -3.64 -2.87 21.20
C ARG A 93 -3.84 -3.15 22.68
N GLU A 94 -4.91 -2.70 23.28
CA GLU A 94 -5.23 -3.01 24.69
C GLU A 94 -5.47 -4.50 24.93
N ARG A 95 -5.77 -5.27 23.87
CA ARG A 95 -6.06 -6.70 23.93
C ARG A 95 -5.11 -7.57 23.13
N LEU A 96 -4.44 -7.02 22.13
CA LEU A 96 -3.53 -7.72 21.22
C LEU A 96 -2.17 -7.03 21.24
N GLU A 97 -1.24 -7.57 22.05
CA GLU A 97 0.08 -6.97 22.25
C GLU A 97 0.96 -7.08 20.99
N ALA A 98 0.98 -8.26 20.35
CA ALA A 98 1.80 -8.53 19.18
C ALA A 98 1.05 -8.10 17.89
N MET A 99 1.10 -6.79 17.57
CA MET A 99 0.39 -6.20 16.43
C MET A 99 1.30 -5.36 15.55
N GLN A 100 1.17 -5.52 14.23
CA GLN A 100 1.81 -4.73 13.18
C GLN A 100 0.77 -3.96 12.38
N SER A 101 0.76 -2.64 12.47
CA SER A 101 -0.09 -1.78 11.63
C SER A 101 0.48 -1.71 10.20
N MET A 102 -0.42 -1.86 9.20
CA MET A 102 -0.10 -1.83 7.78
C MET A 102 -0.75 -0.63 7.07
N GLY A 103 -0.76 0.52 7.72
CA GLY A 103 -1.44 1.71 7.24
C GLY A 103 -2.43 2.26 8.28
N LEU A 104 -3.49 2.93 7.80
CA LEU A 104 -4.51 3.50 8.68
C LEU A 104 -5.62 2.50 9.02
N ASP A 105 -5.86 1.52 8.19
CA ASP A 105 -7.06 0.68 8.17
C ASP A 105 -6.80 -0.82 8.24
N GLU A 106 -5.53 -1.26 8.21
CA GLU A 106 -5.18 -2.69 8.29
C GLU A 106 -4.10 -2.96 9.34
N ALA A 107 -4.17 -4.13 9.96
CA ALA A 107 -3.13 -4.63 10.85
C ALA A 107 -3.06 -6.16 10.84
N TYR A 108 -1.87 -6.68 11.13
CA TYR A 108 -1.69 -8.08 11.53
C TYR A 108 -1.53 -8.17 13.04
N ALA A 109 -2.01 -9.29 13.61
CA ALA A 109 -1.76 -9.64 15.00
C ALA A 109 -1.31 -11.11 15.10
N ASP A 110 -0.30 -11.36 15.92
CA ASP A 110 0.11 -12.73 16.26
C ASP A 110 -0.56 -13.15 17.56
N LEU A 111 -1.42 -14.17 17.45
CA LEU A 111 -2.16 -14.75 18.56
C LEU A 111 -1.63 -16.16 18.93
N THR A 112 -0.41 -16.48 18.50
CA THR A 112 0.23 -17.75 18.83
C THR A 112 0.38 -17.87 20.36
N GLY A 113 -0.18 -18.93 20.94
CA GLY A 113 -0.19 -19.13 22.40
C GLY A 113 -1.32 -18.42 23.15
N VAL A 114 -2.11 -17.58 22.50
CA VAL A 114 -3.28 -16.94 23.11
C VAL A 114 -4.39 -17.99 23.33
N GLU A 115 -4.95 -18.03 24.54
CA GLU A 115 -6.09 -18.90 24.83
C GLU A 115 -7.34 -18.40 24.12
N LYS A 116 -8.02 -19.28 23.38
CA LYS A 116 -9.27 -18.97 22.64
C LYS A 116 -9.15 -17.76 21.71
N PRO A 117 -8.15 -17.70 20.81
CA PRO A 117 -7.82 -16.51 20.01
C PRO A 117 -9.00 -15.99 19.17
N LEU A 118 -9.86 -16.87 18.65
CA LEU A 118 -11.05 -16.47 17.87
C LEU A 118 -12.10 -15.76 18.72
N ARG A 119 -12.22 -16.11 20.00
CA ARG A 119 -13.12 -15.42 20.94
C ARG A 119 -12.58 -14.04 21.26
N VAL A 120 -11.30 -13.93 21.58
CA VAL A 120 -10.63 -12.63 21.85
C VAL A 120 -10.82 -11.69 20.66
N LEU A 121 -10.59 -12.17 19.43
CA LEU A 121 -10.80 -11.35 18.23
C LEU A 121 -12.25 -10.87 18.09
N ARG A 122 -13.25 -11.72 18.35
CA ARG A 122 -14.68 -11.33 18.28
C ARG A 122 -15.00 -10.23 19.31
N GLU A 123 -14.52 -10.38 20.54
CA GLU A 123 -14.70 -9.39 21.59
C GLU A 123 -14.07 -8.04 21.21
N VAL A 124 -12.86 -8.08 20.64
CA VAL A 124 -12.15 -6.86 20.18
C VAL A 124 -12.92 -6.14 19.07
N ILE A 125 -13.35 -6.84 18.02
CA ILE A 125 -14.07 -6.20 16.91
C ILE A 125 -15.42 -5.64 17.32
N GLU A 126 -16.14 -6.31 18.23
CA GLU A 126 -17.40 -5.81 18.79
C GLU A 126 -17.16 -4.54 19.63
N GLN A 127 -16.10 -4.50 20.44
CA GLN A 127 -15.71 -3.31 21.19
C GLN A 127 -15.37 -2.16 20.25
N VAL A 128 -14.54 -2.37 19.23
CA VAL A 128 -14.20 -1.35 18.22
C VAL A 128 -15.45 -0.81 17.56
N LYS A 129 -16.35 -1.68 17.11
CA LYS A 129 -17.60 -1.27 16.48
C LYS A 129 -18.46 -0.42 17.42
N LYS A 130 -18.62 -0.84 18.66
CA LYS A 130 -19.41 -0.13 19.68
C LYS A 130 -18.85 1.26 19.97
N GLU A 131 -17.53 1.39 20.13
CA GLU A 131 -16.91 2.65 20.57
C GLU A 131 -16.60 3.60 19.42
N THR A 132 -16.27 3.08 18.23
CA THR A 132 -15.81 3.91 17.11
C THR A 132 -16.78 3.98 15.94
N GLY A 133 -17.73 3.06 15.88
CA GLY A 133 -18.63 2.86 14.72
C GLY A 133 -17.96 2.17 13.53
N ILE A 134 -16.68 1.81 13.63
CA ILE A 134 -15.94 1.15 12.55
C ILE A 134 -16.16 -0.35 12.58
N GLN A 135 -16.56 -0.92 11.44
CA GLN A 135 -16.64 -2.36 11.24
C GLN A 135 -15.30 -2.90 10.76
N ILE A 136 -14.85 -4.00 11.37
CA ILE A 136 -13.63 -4.71 10.97
C ILE A 136 -13.98 -6.06 10.40
N SER A 137 -13.40 -6.40 9.24
CA SER A 137 -13.35 -7.77 8.72
C SER A 137 -12.08 -8.46 9.17
N VAL A 138 -12.19 -9.72 9.61
CA VAL A 138 -11.07 -10.48 10.17
C VAL A 138 -10.84 -11.75 9.38
N GLY A 139 -9.57 -11.99 9.06
CA GLY A 139 -9.09 -13.25 8.55
C GLY A 139 -8.09 -13.88 9.52
N VAL A 140 -8.19 -15.18 9.75
CA VAL A 140 -7.28 -15.93 10.64
C VAL A 140 -6.67 -17.11 9.90
N GLY A 141 -5.37 -17.33 10.08
CA GLY A 141 -4.67 -18.45 9.47
C GLY A 141 -3.29 -18.70 10.08
N PRO A 142 -2.56 -19.70 9.58
CA PRO A 142 -1.22 -20.02 10.08
C PRO A 142 -0.14 -19.04 9.60
N SER A 143 -0.48 -18.12 8.70
CA SER A 143 0.44 -17.15 8.12
C SER A 143 -0.25 -15.83 7.80
N ARG A 144 0.55 -14.77 7.59
CA ARG A 144 0.03 -13.45 7.16
C ARG A 144 -0.71 -13.55 5.83
N LEU A 145 -0.20 -14.37 4.90
CA LEU A 145 -0.81 -14.56 3.59
C LEU A 145 -2.21 -15.18 3.70
N VAL A 146 -2.36 -16.28 4.43
CA VAL A 146 -3.66 -16.91 4.65
C VAL A 146 -4.61 -15.95 5.36
N ALA A 147 -4.16 -15.29 6.44
CA ALA A 147 -4.97 -14.35 7.19
C ALA A 147 -5.48 -13.18 6.29
N LYS A 148 -4.63 -12.60 5.43
CA LYS A 148 -5.04 -11.53 4.49
C LYS A 148 -6.07 -12.03 3.49
N CYS A 149 -5.86 -13.20 2.88
CA CYS A 149 -6.82 -13.78 1.94
C CYS A 149 -8.17 -14.07 2.60
N CYS A 150 -8.17 -14.54 3.86
CA CYS A 150 -9.38 -14.79 4.62
C CYS A 150 -10.17 -13.51 4.91
N SER A 151 -9.49 -12.42 5.33
CA SER A 151 -10.18 -11.16 5.63
C SER A 151 -10.86 -10.58 4.39
N ASP A 152 -10.22 -10.69 3.20
CA ASP A 152 -10.79 -10.21 1.94
C ASP A 152 -11.95 -11.06 1.43
N LEU A 153 -11.96 -12.37 1.77
CA LEU A 153 -13.01 -13.29 1.34
C LEU A 153 -14.36 -13.00 2.03
N GLY A 154 -14.32 -12.57 3.29
CA GLY A 154 -15.51 -12.36 4.12
C GLY A 154 -16.10 -10.96 4.08
N LYS A 155 -15.47 -9.97 3.44
CA LYS A 155 -15.94 -8.57 3.43
C LYS A 155 -17.35 -8.38 2.85
N PRO A 156 -18.17 -7.49 3.43
CA PRO A 156 -17.95 -6.73 4.67
C PRO A 156 -18.33 -7.52 5.93
N ALA A 157 -17.83 -7.09 7.08
CA ALA A 157 -18.14 -7.64 8.41
C ALA A 157 -17.83 -9.15 8.55
N GLY A 158 -16.87 -9.62 7.75
CA GLY A 158 -16.53 -11.04 7.71
C GLY A 158 -15.61 -11.47 8.84
N PHE A 159 -15.75 -12.74 9.23
CA PHE A 159 -14.85 -13.41 10.16
C PHE A 159 -14.55 -14.81 9.62
N VAL A 160 -13.41 -14.96 8.94
CA VAL A 160 -13.03 -16.19 8.24
C VAL A 160 -11.74 -16.73 8.81
N ALA A 161 -11.73 -18.00 9.18
CA ALA A 161 -10.54 -18.71 9.64
C ALA A 161 -10.34 -19.97 8.82
N MET A 162 -9.12 -20.22 8.32
CA MET A 162 -8.81 -21.46 7.61
C MET A 162 -7.33 -21.85 7.75
N GLY A 163 -7.08 -23.16 7.56
CA GLY A 163 -5.73 -23.70 7.48
C GLY A 163 -5.10 -23.48 6.10
N ARG A 164 -3.81 -23.78 5.97
CA ARG A 164 -3.08 -23.65 4.71
C ARG A 164 -3.65 -24.54 3.61
N GLU A 165 -3.92 -25.81 3.93
CA GLU A 165 -4.46 -26.78 2.96
C GLU A 165 -5.84 -26.36 2.46
N GLU A 166 -6.70 -25.94 3.38
CA GLU A 166 -8.02 -25.40 3.06
C GLU A 166 -7.92 -24.17 2.15
N ALA A 167 -6.96 -23.26 2.43
CA ALA A 167 -6.71 -22.09 1.60
C ALA A 167 -6.25 -22.50 0.18
N CYS A 168 -5.35 -23.49 0.05
CA CYS A 168 -4.94 -24.02 -1.25
C CYS A 168 -6.14 -24.48 -2.07
N ILE A 169 -7.04 -25.28 -1.48
CA ILE A 169 -8.24 -25.80 -2.14
C ILE A 169 -9.22 -24.66 -2.46
N ARG A 170 -9.50 -23.83 -1.48
CA ARG A 170 -10.51 -22.77 -1.57
C ARG A 170 -10.19 -21.73 -2.65
N PHE A 171 -8.92 -21.37 -2.77
CA PHE A 171 -8.47 -20.37 -3.73
C PHE A 171 -8.03 -20.95 -5.08
N ALA A 172 -7.92 -22.26 -5.24
CA ALA A 172 -7.50 -22.90 -6.50
C ALA A 172 -8.28 -22.38 -7.74
N PRO A 173 -9.62 -22.23 -7.73
CA PRO A 173 -10.35 -21.72 -8.88
C PRO A 173 -10.26 -20.18 -9.05
N ALA A 174 -9.70 -19.47 -8.09
CA ALA A 174 -9.62 -18.01 -8.14
C ALA A 174 -8.54 -17.53 -9.12
N PRO A 175 -8.71 -16.35 -9.76
CA PRO A 175 -7.64 -15.73 -10.55
C PRO A 175 -6.41 -15.47 -9.71
N THR A 176 -5.19 -15.62 -10.28
CA THR A 176 -3.92 -15.41 -9.56
C THR A 176 -3.78 -14.05 -8.91
N ARG A 177 -4.40 -13.01 -9.48
CA ARG A 177 -4.44 -11.65 -8.90
C ARG A 177 -5.13 -11.55 -7.53
N ARG A 178 -5.84 -12.62 -7.08
CA ARG A 178 -6.45 -12.69 -5.73
C ARG A 178 -5.41 -12.94 -4.64
N ILE A 179 -4.22 -13.37 -5.01
CA ILE A 179 -3.11 -13.58 -4.09
C ILE A 179 -2.39 -12.24 -3.83
N PRO A 180 -2.30 -11.76 -2.58
CA PRO A 180 -1.50 -10.60 -2.23
C PRO A 180 -0.06 -10.70 -2.74
N GLY A 181 0.40 -9.67 -3.44
CA GLY A 181 1.72 -9.64 -4.08
C GLY A 181 1.72 -10.03 -5.57
N ILE A 182 0.60 -10.50 -6.12
CA ILE A 182 0.42 -10.72 -7.56
C ILE A 182 -0.46 -9.61 -8.12
N GLY A 183 0.19 -8.58 -8.67
CA GLY A 183 -0.49 -7.45 -9.32
C GLY A 183 -1.02 -7.79 -10.73
N PRO A 184 -1.81 -6.88 -11.35
CA PRO A 184 -2.41 -7.11 -12.67
C PRO A 184 -1.39 -7.53 -13.74
N LYS A 185 -0.28 -6.80 -13.89
CA LYS A 185 0.77 -7.11 -14.89
C LYS A 185 1.42 -8.47 -14.67
N THR A 186 1.62 -8.88 -13.42
CA THR A 186 2.16 -10.21 -13.11
C THR A 186 1.13 -11.29 -13.43
N ALA A 187 -0.16 -11.04 -13.13
CA ALA A 187 -1.24 -11.96 -13.43
C ALA A 187 -1.44 -12.14 -14.94
N GLU A 188 -1.33 -11.07 -15.74
CA GLU A 188 -1.35 -11.14 -17.22
C GLU A 188 -0.21 -12.03 -17.75
N ARG A 189 1.02 -11.78 -17.29
CA ARG A 189 2.20 -12.59 -17.69
C ARG A 189 2.10 -14.05 -17.25
N LEU A 190 1.45 -14.33 -16.12
CA LEU A 190 1.16 -15.70 -15.68
C LEU A 190 0.12 -16.35 -16.58
N ALA A 191 -0.92 -15.62 -16.96
CA ALA A 191 -1.96 -16.12 -17.88
C ALA A 191 -1.40 -16.45 -19.28
N GLU A 192 -0.43 -15.64 -19.79
CA GLU A 192 0.30 -15.94 -21.03
C GLU A 192 1.03 -17.29 -20.98
N LEU A 193 1.46 -17.75 -19.80
CA LEU A 193 2.08 -19.06 -19.57
C LEU A 193 1.06 -20.18 -19.25
N GLY A 194 -0.25 -19.87 -19.29
CA GLY A 194 -1.30 -20.83 -18.95
C GLY A 194 -1.67 -20.88 -17.46
N TYR A 195 -1.11 -20.00 -16.61
CA TYR A 195 -1.35 -19.95 -15.16
C TYR A 195 -2.30 -18.82 -14.79
N ALA A 196 -3.54 -18.84 -15.28
CA ALA A 196 -4.56 -17.83 -15.00
C ALA A 196 -5.16 -17.96 -13.60
N THR A 197 -5.25 -19.18 -13.05
CA THR A 197 -5.81 -19.46 -11.73
C THR A 197 -4.73 -19.86 -10.72
N VAL A 198 -5.09 -19.72 -9.44
CA VAL A 198 -4.20 -20.12 -8.33
C VAL A 198 -3.85 -21.61 -8.40
N GLY A 199 -4.83 -22.48 -8.71
CA GLY A 199 -4.60 -23.91 -8.85
C GLY A 199 -3.61 -24.27 -9.98
N GLN A 200 -3.74 -23.62 -11.13
CA GLN A 200 -2.76 -23.76 -12.21
C GLN A 200 -1.35 -23.32 -11.77
N LEU A 201 -1.26 -22.22 -11.01
CA LEU A 201 0.03 -21.75 -10.50
C LEU A 201 0.58 -22.66 -9.38
N GLN A 202 -0.29 -23.33 -8.61
CA GLN A 202 0.13 -24.37 -7.64
C GLN A 202 0.83 -25.53 -8.31
N GLU A 203 0.37 -25.92 -9.50
CA GLU A 203 0.92 -27.04 -10.30
C GLU A 203 2.02 -26.61 -11.27
N ALA A 204 2.26 -25.29 -11.40
CA ALA A 204 3.21 -24.75 -12.37
C ALA A 204 4.61 -25.34 -12.22
N ASP A 205 5.27 -25.58 -13.35
CA ASP A 205 6.68 -25.93 -13.40
C ASP A 205 7.54 -24.72 -13.00
N GLU A 206 8.36 -24.91 -11.96
CA GLU A 206 9.23 -23.84 -11.43
C GLU A 206 10.29 -23.41 -12.45
N ALA A 207 10.81 -24.33 -13.29
CA ALA A 207 11.77 -23.99 -14.33
C ALA A 207 11.14 -23.09 -15.42
N GLN A 208 9.89 -23.34 -15.79
CA GLN A 208 9.16 -22.50 -16.72
C GLN A 208 8.90 -21.10 -16.14
N LEU A 209 8.52 -21.03 -14.86
CA LEU A 209 8.39 -19.74 -14.15
C LEU A 209 9.73 -19.01 -14.06
N ALA A 210 10.82 -19.74 -13.78
CA ALA A 210 12.16 -19.16 -13.67
C ALA A 210 12.65 -18.57 -15.00
N ALA A 211 12.38 -19.23 -16.11
CA ALA A 211 12.71 -18.73 -17.45
C ALA A 211 12.02 -17.38 -17.76
N ARG A 212 10.81 -17.13 -17.23
CA ARG A 212 10.03 -15.91 -17.49
C ARG A 212 10.22 -14.82 -16.45
N PHE A 213 10.43 -15.18 -15.18
CA PHE A 213 10.43 -14.25 -14.04
C PHE A 213 11.77 -14.23 -13.29
N GLY A 214 12.67 -15.18 -13.54
CA GLY A 214 13.89 -15.43 -12.77
C GLY A 214 13.62 -16.30 -11.53
N ASP A 215 14.65 -17.03 -11.06
CA ASP A 215 14.56 -18.06 -10.00
C ASP A 215 13.91 -17.54 -8.70
N ARG A 216 14.29 -16.35 -8.27
CA ARG A 216 13.74 -15.75 -7.05
C ARG A 216 12.23 -15.54 -7.15
N TRP A 217 11.77 -15.00 -8.28
CA TRP A 217 10.36 -14.75 -8.50
C TRP A 217 9.58 -16.04 -8.72
N ALA A 218 10.15 -17.04 -9.39
CA ALA A 218 9.52 -18.35 -9.54
C ALA A 218 9.21 -18.98 -8.19
N ARG A 219 10.20 -19.06 -7.29
CA ARG A 219 10.03 -19.55 -5.92
C ARG A 219 9.01 -18.72 -5.12
N TYR A 220 9.06 -17.39 -5.23
CA TYR A 220 8.09 -16.51 -4.59
C TYR A 220 6.66 -16.79 -5.06
N LEU A 221 6.42 -16.89 -6.37
CA LEU A 221 5.10 -17.15 -6.94
C LEU A 221 4.56 -18.52 -6.52
N LYS A 222 5.41 -19.56 -6.53
CA LYS A 222 5.05 -20.91 -6.04
C LYS A 222 4.68 -20.89 -4.55
N ALA A 223 5.51 -20.27 -3.72
CA ALA A 223 5.24 -20.14 -2.30
C ALA A 223 3.90 -19.41 -2.05
N ARG A 224 3.65 -18.31 -2.78
CA ARG A 224 2.38 -17.59 -2.69
C ARG A 224 1.18 -18.43 -3.12
N ALA A 225 1.27 -19.16 -4.25
CA ALA A 225 0.19 -20.03 -4.73
C ALA A 225 -0.13 -21.17 -3.77
N THR A 226 0.88 -21.73 -3.10
CA THR A 226 0.75 -22.80 -2.09
C THR A 226 0.55 -22.26 -0.68
N PHE A 227 0.28 -20.98 -0.49
CA PHE A 227 0.04 -20.31 0.79
C PHE A 227 1.15 -20.52 1.82
N HIS A 228 2.38 -20.67 1.35
CA HIS A 228 3.56 -20.75 2.20
C HIS A 228 4.10 -19.35 2.47
N ASP A 229 4.12 -18.94 3.75
CA ASP A 229 4.57 -17.63 4.17
C ASP A 229 4.96 -17.68 5.66
N ASP A 230 6.25 -17.56 5.94
CA ASP A 230 6.82 -17.61 7.28
C ASP A 230 7.14 -16.22 7.83
N SER A 231 6.75 -15.15 7.11
CA SER A 231 7.03 -13.78 7.56
C SER A 231 6.44 -13.51 8.95
N PRO A 232 7.21 -12.91 9.86
CA PRO A 232 6.74 -12.60 11.21
C PRO A 232 5.76 -11.42 11.20
N VAL A 233 5.00 -11.27 12.29
CA VAL A 233 4.34 -10.02 12.64
C VAL A 233 5.38 -9.16 13.36
N GLU A 234 5.79 -8.07 12.73
CA GLU A 234 6.78 -7.14 13.27
C GLU A 234 6.07 -6.12 14.16
N THR A 235 6.29 -6.22 15.47
CA THR A 235 5.68 -5.30 16.45
C THR A 235 6.35 -3.93 16.47
N GLU A 236 7.61 -3.86 16.07
CA GLU A 236 8.36 -2.63 15.92
C GLU A 236 8.37 -2.20 14.45
N SER A 237 7.88 -1.00 14.20
CA SER A 237 7.99 -0.39 12.87
C SER A 237 9.43 0.04 12.63
N GLY A 238 10.10 -0.57 11.67
CA GLY A 238 11.40 -0.09 11.24
C GLY A 238 11.34 1.37 10.79
N ALA A 239 12.42 2.13 11.02
CA ALA A 239 12.50 3.49 10.55
C ALA A 239 12.38 3.56 9.01
N ALA A 240 11.63 4.55 8.51
CA ALA A 240 11.48 4.72 7.06
C ALA A 240 12.84 4.95 6.39
N LYS A 241 13.19 4.18 5.37
CA LYS A 241 14.47 4.29 4.63
C LYS A 241 14.57 5.52 3.73
N SER A 242 13.44 6.09 3.36
CA SER A 242 13.34 7.34 2.58
C SER A 242 12.02 8.05 2.85
N VAL A 243 12.02 9.38 2.65
CA VAL A 243 10.82 10.22 2.68
C VAL A 243 10.78 11.00 1.37
N SER A 244 9.59 11.15 0.79
CA SER A 244 9.40 11.90 -0.46
C SER A 244 8.13 12.72 -0.43
N THR A 245 8.15 13.81 -1.19
CA THR A 245 6.98 14.63 -1.53
C THR A 245 6.88 14.71 -3.03
N GLU A 246 5.71 14.42 -3.60
CA GLU A 246 5.49 14.49 -5.05
C GLU A 246 4.10 15.05 -5.37
N ARG A 247 3.99 15.68 -6.54
CA ARG A 247 2.74 16.26 -7.03
C ARG A 247 2.48 15.85 -8.47
N THR A 248 1.29 15.31 -8.72
CA THR A 248 0.75 15.15 -10.08
C THR A 248 -0.01 16.42 -10.43
N PHE A 249 0.29 17.02 -11.57
CA PHE A 249 -0.32 18.28 -12.01
C PHE A 249 -1.65 18.02 -12.72
N ASP A 250 -2.54 18.98 -12.65
CA ASP A 250 -3.83 18.90 -13.37
C ASP A 250 -3.65 18.99 -14.90
N THR A 251 -2.65 19.78 -15.32
CA THR A 251 -2.18 19.91 -16.72
C THR A 251 -0.67 19.66 -16.75
N ASP A 252 -0.16 19.03 -17.81
CA ASP A 252 1.28 18.81 -17.96
C ASP A 252 2.02 20.14 -18.13
N ILE A 253 3.17 20.28 -17.49
CA ILE A 253 3.96 21.52 -17.42
C ILE A 253 5.15 21.43 -18.38
N GLU A 254 5.27 22.42 -19.27
CA GLU A 254 6.39 22.55 -20.23
C GLU A 254 7.48 23.52 -19.74
N GLY A 255 7.09 24.51 -18.91
CA GLY A 255 7.97 25.59 -18.47
C GLY A 255 9.00 25.13 -17.44
N HIS A 256 10.30 25.25 -17.75
CA HIS A 256 11.37 24.90 -16.82
C HIS A 256 11.33 25.74 -15.53
N ASP A 257 11.08 27.05 -15.63
CA ASP A 257 11.01 27.94 -14.47
C ASP A 257 9.86 27.60 -13.52
N GLU A 258 8.71 27.16 -14.09
CA GLU A 258 7.58 26.68 -13.32
C GLU A 258 7.90 25.38 -12.59
N LEU A 259 8.54 24.43 -13.27
CA LEU A 259 9.01 23.17 -12.65
C LEU A 259 10.01 23.43 -11.52
N GLU A 260 10.94 24.38 -11.69
CA GLU A 260 11.87 24.77 -10.64
C GLU A 260 11.16 25.39 -9.42
N THR A 261 10.17 26.25 -9.66
CA THR A 261 9.35 26.85 -8.59
C THR A 261 8.59 25.80 -7.79
N ILE A 262 8.01 24.83 -8.48
CA ILE A 262 7.32 23.69 -7.85
C ILE A 262 8.31 22.85 -7.05
N LEU A 263 9.47 22.52 -7.61
CA LEU A 263 10.48 21.71 -6.95
C LEU A 263 11.03 22.37 -5.68
N LYS A 264 11.19 23.70 -5.68
CA LYS A 264 11.54 24.49 -4.48
C LYS A 264 10.48 24.33 -3.39
N THR A 265 9.21 24.43 -3.76
CA THR A 265 8.09 24.24 -2.82
C THR A 265 8.08 22.82 -2.23
N LEU A 266 8.21 21.79 -3.08
CA LEU A 266 8.24 20.39 -2.63
C LEU A 266 9.46 20.10 -1.75
N SER A 267 10.63 20.68 -2.06
CA SER A 267 11.83 20.51 -1.24
C SER A 267 11.66 21.13 0.15
N LYS A 268 11.05 22.31 0.22
CA LYS A 268 10.73 22.98 1.49
C LYS A 268 9.77 22.13 2.32
N GLU A 269 8.65 21.68 1.75
CA GLU A 269 7.68 20.80 2.43
C GLU A 269 8.34 19.53 2.98
N LEU A 270 9.22 18.91 2.19
CA LEU A 270 9.98 17.72 2.59
C LEU A 270 10.90 18.01 3.79
N CYS A 271 11.71 19.06 3.71
CA CYS A 271 12.69 19.40 4.73
C CYS A 271 12.03 19.83 6.04
N GLU A 272 10.96 20.62 6.01
CA GLU A 272 10.17 20.98 7.19
C GLU A 272 9.58 19.74 7.89
N GLY A 273 9.12 18.76 7.10
CA GLY A 273 8.62 17.49 7.63
C GLY A 273 9.70 16.61 8.26
N LEU A 274 10.92 16.69 7.76
CA LEU A 274 12.08 15.97 8.29
C LEU A 274 12.65 16.65 9.52
N GLU A 275 12.71 17.97 9.54
CA GLU A 275 13.16 18.78 10.68
C GLU A 275 12.30 18.52 11.91
N LYS A 276 10.96 18.54 11.76
CA LYS A 276 10.02 18.22 12.84
C LYS A 276 10.24 16.83 13.45
N LYS A 277 10.86 15.93 12.71
CA LYS A 277 11.18 14.54 13.14
C LYS A 277 12.64 14.37 13.56
N GLY A 278 13.45 15.43 13.50
CA GLY A 278 14.89 15.38 13.78
C GLY A 278 15.68 14.49 12.82
N ARG A 279 15.18 14.24 11.59
CA ARG A 279 15.80 13.30 10.64
C ARG A 279 16.64 14.02 9.60
N LYS A 280 17.82 13.44 9.29
CA LYS A 280 18.75 13.91 8.27
C LYS A 280 19.12 12.76 7.35
N GLY A 281 19.17 13.02 6.03
CA GLY A 281 19.54 12.02 5.03
C GLY A 281 20.56 12.57 4.05
N ARG A 282 21.27 11.70 3.35
CA ARG A 282 22.37 12.09 2.47
C ARG A 282 22.11 11.91 0.97
N THR A 283 21.06 11.21 0.57
CA THR A 283 20.77 10.96 -0.85
C THR A 283 19.53 11.73 -1.27
N VAL A 284 19.74 12.81 -2.02
CA VAL A 284 18.67 13.61 -2.65
C VAL A 284 18.35 13.02 -4.02
N ALA A 285 17.08 12.82 -4.30
CA ALA A 285 16.63 12.34 -5.60
C ALA A 285 15.40 13.12 -6.09
N ILE A 286 15.29 13.28 -7.40
CA ILE A 286 14.08 13.75 -8.07
C ILE A 286 13.39 12.61 -8.81
N LYS A 287 12.06 12.67 -8.90
CA LYS A 287 11.23 11.82 -9.72
C LYS A 287 10.49 12.71 -10.71
N VAL A 288 10.64 12.43 -11.99
CA VAL A 288 9.97 13.15 -13.07
C VAL A 288 9.16 12.14 -13.87
N ARG A 289 7.86 12.39 -14.04
CA ARG A 289 7.04 11.62 -14.97
C ARG A 289 6.61 12.53 -16.11
N LEU A 290 6.89 12.10 -17.31
CA LEU A 290 6.58 12.83 -18.54
C LEU A 290 5.11 12.60 -18.97
N SER A 291 4.66 13.35 -19.96
CA SER A 291 3.32 13.27 -20.55
C SER A 291 3.01 11.89 -21.15
N ASP A 292 4.01 11.20 -21.68
CA ASP A 292 3.94 9.83 -22.22
C ASP A 292 4.02 8.73 -21.16
N TRP A 293 3.92 9.08 -19.86
CA TRP A 293 4.05 8.20 -18.69
C TRP A 293 5.45 7.66 -18.40
N THR A 294 6.46 8.01 -19.20
CA THR A 294 7.85 7.70 -18.87
C THR A 294 8.21 8.29 -17.52
N THR A 295 8.75 7.48 -16.63
CA THR A 295 9.17 7.94 -15.29
C THR A 295 10.67 7.81 -15.16
N VAL A 296 11.31 8.93 -14.82
CA VAL A 296 12.75 9.02 -14.63
C VAL A 296 13.05 9.42 -13.19
N THR A 297 14.08 8.80 -12.61
CA THR A 297 14.64 9.18 -11.31
C THR A 297 16.10 9.57 -11.49
N ARG A 298 16.51 10.68 -10.87
CA ARG A 298 17.92 11.11 -10.78
C ARG A 298 18.27 11.33 -9.32
N ALA A 299 19.46 10.94 -8.91
CA ALA A 299 19.86 11.04 -7.52
C ALA A 299 21.32 11.50 -7.39
N LYS A 300 21.61 12.19 -6.29
CA LYS A 300 22.95 12.56 -5.86
C LYS A 300 23.09 12.26 -4.37
N THR A 301 24.16 11.54 -4.02
CA THR A 301 24.53 11.33 -2.62
C THR A 301 25.50 12.43 -2.21
N LEU A 302 25.21 13.09 -1.10
CA LEU A 302 26.01 14.16 -0.50
C LEU A 302 27.08 13.56 0.43
N ASP A 303 28.10 14.32 0.74
CA ASP A 303 29.18 13.88 1.66
C ASP A 303 28.69 13.73 3.11
N GLY A 304 27.69 14.52 3.51
CA GLY A 304 27.08 14.49 4.85
C GLY A 304 25.56 14.44 4.79
N SER A 305 24.94 13.96 5.88
CA SER A 305 23.50 13.94 6.04
C SER A 305 22.96 15.32 6.37
N THR A 306 21.86 15.69 5.75
CA THR A 306 21.24 17.01 5.88
C THR A 306 19.70 16.93 5.88
N ASN A 307 19.06 17.93 6.43
CA ASN A 307 17.68 18.33 6.19
C ASN A 307 17.59 19.83 5.90
N ASP A 308 18.75 20.45 5.60
CA ASP A 308 18.81 21.85 5.19
C ASP A 308 18.09 22.08 3.88
N THR A 309 17.08 22.96 3.93
CA THR A 309 16.21 23.22 2.78
C THR A 309 16.98 23.77 1.58
N THR A 310 17.99 24.62 1.79
CA THR A 310 18.77 25.26 0.71
C THR A 310 19.59 24.21 -0.02
N LEU A 311 20.35 23.41 0.72
CA LEU A 311 21.21 22.38 0.15
C LEU A 311 20.41 21.29 -0.60
N VAL A 312 19.28 20.84 -0.02
CA VAL A 312 18.39 19.86 -0.67
C VAL A 312 17.76 20.46 -1.93
N THR A 313 17.29 21.70 -1.88
CA THR A 313 16.69 22.40 -3.01
C THR A 313 17.70 22.59 -4.14
N ASP A 314 18.88 23.11 -3.86
CA ASP A 314 19.92 23.37 -4.87
C ASP A 314 20.37 22.05 -5.54
N THR A 315 20.49 20.99 -4.75
CA THR A 315 20.81 19.66 -5.29
C THR A 315 19.69 19.15 -6.20
N ALA A 316 18.42 19.27 -5.79
CA ALA A 316 17.27 18.84 -6.58
C ALA A 316 17.14 19.65 -7.88
N LEU A 317 17.35 20.98 -7.84
CA LEU A 317 17.37 21.85 -9.02
C LEU A 317 18.50 21.47 -9.97
N ALA A 318 19.70 21.22 -9.47
CA ALA A 318 20.82 20.78 -10.29
C ALA A 318 20.51 19.46 -11.02
N LEU A 319 19.85 18.51 -10.35
CA LEU A 319 19.41 17.25 -10.95
C LEU A 319 18.33 17.46 -12.02
N LEU A 320 17.38 18.37 -11.80
CA LEU A 320 16.32 18.70 -12.77
C LEU A 320 16.92 19.36 -14.02
N ARG A 321 17.79 20.34 -13.84
CA ARG A 321 18.50 21.04 -14.93
C ARG A 321 19.37 20.09 -15.75
N ALA A 322 20.12 19.21 -15.09
CA ALA A 322 20.96 18.21 -15.77
C ALA A 322 20.12 17.17 -16.54
N TYR A 323 18.93 16.83 -16.05
CA TYR A 323 18.03 15.92 -16.77
C TYR A 323 17.37 16.62 -17.96
N ALA A 324 17.04 17.90 -17.85
CA ALA A 324 16.37 18.70 -18.88
C ALA A 324 15.20 17.94 -19.53
N PRO A 325 14.01 17.86 -18.89
CA PRO A 325 12.93 17.03 -19.39
C PRO A 325 12.63 17.28 -20.87
N PRO A 326 12.64 16.24 -21.73
CA PRO A 326 12.46 16.41 -23.18
C PRO A 326 11.01 16.65 -23.61
N GLN A 327 10.07 16.51 -22.68
CA GLN A 327 8.63 16.64 -22.90
C GLN A 327 7.98 17.28 -21.66
N ALA A 328 6.72 17.68 -21.82
CA ALA A 328 5.92 18.19 -20.72
C ALA A 328 5.88 17.21 -19.54
N VAL A 329 5.95 17.75 -18.32
CA VAL A 329 6.03 16.98 -17.08
C VAL A 329 4.65 16.86 -16.45
N ARG A 330 4.24 15.62 -16.20
CA ARG A 330 2.98 15.24 -15.56
C ARG A 330 3.07 15.19 -14.03
N LEU A 331 4.24 14.79 -13.51
CA LEU A 331 4.48 14.63 -12.07
C LEU A 331 5.93 15.01 -11.77
N LEU A 332 6.11 15.73 -10.69
CA LEU A 332 7.41 16.05 -10.13
C LEU A 332 7.44 15.70 -8.64
N GLY A 333 8.57 15.16 -8.19
CA GLY A 333 8.78 14.81 -6.79
C GLY A 333 10.23 14.95 -6.38
N VAL A 334 10.43 15.12 -5.07
CA VAL A 334 11.74 15.11 -4.40
C VAL A 334 11.74 14.09 -3.28
N ARG A 335 12.87 13.41 -3.08
CA ARG A 335 13.06 12.38 -2.06
C ARG A 335 14.37 12.59 -1.35
N LEU A 336 14.39 12.36 -0.04
CA LEU A 336 15.59 12.22 0.77
C LEU A 336 15.68 10.81 1.34
N ALA A 337 16.84 10.20 1.26
CA ALA A 337 17.13 8.84 1.71
C ALA A 337 18.51 8.73 2.35
N GLY A 338 18.86 7.54 2.87
CA GLY A 338 20.13 7.33 3.56
C GLY A 338 20.17 8.11 4.86
N PHE A 339 19.17 7.89 5.71
CA PHE A 339 19.03 8.53 7.01
C PHE A 339 20.01 7.95 8.04
N ASP A 340 20.50 8.81 8.93
CA ASP A 340 21.49 8.43 9.97
C ASP A 340 20.91 7.49 11.03
N ASP A 341 19.60 7.53 11.25
CA ASP A 341 18.84 6.70 12.19
C ASP A 341 18.45 5.32 11.63
N VAL A 342 18.86 5.03 10.40
CA VAL A 342 18.67 3.72 9.78
C VAL A 342 20.03 3.07 9.67
N GLU A 343 20.24 1.95 10.37
CA GLU A 343 21.43 1.14 10.12
C GLU A 343 21.56 0.88 8.62
N PRO A 344 22.74 1.11 8.02
CA PRO A 344 22.93 0.76 6.62
C PRO A 344 22.56 -0.73 6.49
N ASP A 345 21.65 -1.02 5.57
CA ASP A 345 21.26 -2.40 5.26
C ASP A 345 22.57 -3.21 5.21
N ARG A 346 22.75 -4.12 6.17
CA ARG A 346 23.77 -5.17 6.04
C ARG A 346 23.53 -5.71 4.64
N PRO A 347 24.51 -5.64 3.73
CA PRO A 347 24.24 -6.06 2.36
C PRO A 347 23.55 -7.41 2.48
N PRO A 348 22.34 -7.61 1.96
CA PRO A 348 21.79 -8.94 1.92
C PRO A 348 22.88 -9.78 1.29
N ALA A 349 23.17 -10.94 1.87
CA ALA A 349 24.01 -11.93 1.21
C ALA A 349 23.58 -11.89 -0.26
N PRO A 350 24.48 -11.80 -1.26
CA PRO A 350 24.28 -11.19 -2.58
C PRO A 350 22.97 -11.63 -3.22
N VAL A 351 21.96 -10.89 -2.93
CA VAL A 351 20.64 -11.02 -3.51
C VAL A 351 20.63 -9.97 -4.60
N ALA A 352 20.58 -10.42 -5.84
CA ALA A 352 20.46 -9.54 -7.00
C ALA A 352 19.45 -8.41 -6.68
N PRO A 353 19.76 -7.16 -7.05
CA PRO A 353 18.91 -6.02 -6.71
C PRO A 353 17.48 -6.33 -7.15
N VAL A 354 16.52 -6.01 -6.27
CA VAL A 354 15.14 -5.86 -6.70
C VAL A 354 15.17 -4.66 -7.64
N GLY A 355 15.53 -4.92 -8.88
CA GLY A 355 15.39 -3.98 -9.95
C GLY A 355 13.91 -3.59 -9.97
N GLN A 356 13.60 -2.32 -9.80
CA GLN A 356 12.46 -1.77 -10.46
C GLN A 356 12.49 -2.38 -11.87
N LEU A 357 11.52 -3.25 -12.19
CA LEU A 357 11.36 -3.76 -13.54
C LEU A 357 11.19 -2.55 -14.44
N VAL A 358 12.27 -2.08 -15.03
CA VAL A 358 12.22 -1.32 -16.27
C VAL A 358 11.71 -2.34 -17.28
N LEU A 359 10.41 -2.32 -17.50
CA LEU A 359 9.81 -3.08 -18.58
C LEU A 359 10.38 -2.48 -19.87
N PRO A 360 11.01 -3.27 -20.75
CA PRO A 360 11.11 -2.85 -22.12
C PRO A 360 9.69 -2.70 -22.67
N LEU A 361 9.50 -1.63 -23.41
CA LEU A 361 8.27 -1.26 -24.13
C LEU A 361 7.78 -2.41 -25.02
#